data_85b356735c8726d6db9f737b1fa9a266
#
_entry.id   85b356735c8726d6db9f737b1fa9a266
#
_cell.length_a   1.000
_cell.length_b   1.000
_cell.length_c   1.000
_cell.angle_alpha   90.00
_cell.angle_beta   90.00
_cell.angle_gamma   90.00
#
_symmetry.space_group_name_H-M   'P 1'
#
loop_
_entity.id
_entity.type
_entity.pdbx_description
1 polymer ?
#
loop_
_entity_poly.entity_id
_entity_poly.type
_entity_poly.pdbx_seq_one_letter_code
_entity_poly.pdbx_strand_id
1 'polypeptide(L)'
;MEKAIFYPFLMFVFSITMIGGWIPTIKLWTQETFRLVISFCAGILLGAVFFHVLPEISTVLGRQLGYSVMFGFLLIFVLEKFIMVHPCEEGECDYHKIGIAAYIGIGFHSILDGIAIGAGTMMNL
;
A
#
# COMPACT_ATOMS: atom_id res chain seq x y z
N MET A 1 18.38 -15.31 -19.26
CA MET A 1 17.00 -15.84 -19.29
C MET A 1 16.07 -15.03 -18.39
N GLU A 2 16.51 -14.53 -17.23
CA GLU A 2 15.69 -13.76 -16.29
C GLU A 2 15.20 -12.42 -16.84
N LYS A 3 16.03 -11.66 -17.52
CA LYS A 3 15.61 -10.35 -18.10
C LYS A 3 14.48 -10.47 -19.12
N ALA A 4 14.41 -11.58 -19.85
CA ALA A 4 13.35 -11.82 -20.83
C ALA A 4 11.98 -12.06 -20.19
N ILE A 5 11.92 -12.53 -18.94
CA ILE A 5 10.69 -12.76 -18.17
C ILE A 5 10.33 -11.52 -17.36
N PHE A 6 11.33 -10.75 -16.91
CA PHE A 6 11.14 -9.59 -16.04
C PHE A 6 10.34 -8.47 -16.73
N TYR A 7 10.69 -8.08 -17.95
CA TYR A 7 9.98 -7.02 -18.67
C TYR A 7 8.50 -7.35 -18.97
N PRO A 8 8.17 -8.56 -19.46
CA PRO A 8 6.77 -8.96 -19.63
C PRO A 8 5.98 -8.96 -18.31
N PHE A 9 6.59 -9.41 -17.21
CA PHE A 9 5.99 -9.39 -15.89
C PHE A 9 5.68 -7.95 -15.43
N LEU A 10 6.62 -7.02 -15.60
CA LEU A 10 6.44 -5.61 -15.27
C LEU A 10 5.32 -4.96 -16.08
N MET A 11 5.26 -5.25 -17.38
CA MET A 11 4.20 -4.78 -18.26
C MET A 11 2.83 -5.37 -17.88
N PHE A 12 2.80 -6.62 -17.47
CA PHE A 12 1.59 -7.28 -16.98
C PHE A 12 1.06 -6.61 -15.70
N VAL A 13 1.93 -6.41 -14.71
CA VAL A 13 1.59 -5.71 -13.46
C VAL A 13 1.10 -4.28 -13.73
N PHE A 14 1.81 -3.55 -14.59
CA PHE A 14 1.43 -2.20 -14.98
C PHE A 14 0.04 -2.16 -15.65
N SER A 15 -0.23 -3.10 -16.56
CA SER A 15 -1.51 -3.19 -17.26
C SER A 15 -2.67 -3.48 -16.29
N ILE A 16 -2.49 -4.41 -15.36
CA ILE A 16 -3.50 -4.74 -14.33
C ILE A 16 -3.74 -3.52 -13.42
N THR A 17 -2.69 -2.83 -13.01
CA THR A 17 -2.81 -1.64 -12.16
C THR A 17 -3.56 -0.52 -12.88
N MET A 18 -3.28 -0.29 -14.15
CA MET A 18 -4.00 0.68 -14.99
C MET A 18 -5.48 0.33 -15.12
N ILE A 19 -5.79 -0.93 -15.43
CA ILE A 19 -7.17 -1.40 -15.54
C ILE A 19 -7.89 -1.27 -14.19
N GLY A 20 -7.25 -1.70 -13.09
CA GLY A 20 -7.79 -1.60 -11.74
C GLY A 20 -8.08 -0.16 -11.31
N GLY A 21 -7.20 0.78 -11.66
CA GLY A 21 -7.41 2.20 -11.41
C GLY A 21 -8.52 2.82 -12.28
N TRP A 22 -8.76 2.28 -13.46
CA TRP A 22 -9.77 2.80 -14.38
C TRP A 22 -11.19 2.33 -14.05
N ILE A 23 -11.34 1.12 -13.53
CA ILE A 23 -12.65 0.54 -13.19
C ILE A 23 -13.51 1.44 -12.28
N PRO A 24 -12.98 2.04 -11.18
CA PRO A 24 -13.77 2.92 -10.32
C PRO A 24 -14.24 4.21 -11.00
N THR A 25 -13.54 4.67 -12.05
CA THR A 25 -13.88 5.91 -12.75
C THR A 25 -15.02 5.75 -13.74
N ILE A 26 -15.24 4.53 -14.26
CA ILE A 26 -16.27 4.25 -15.27
C ILE A 26 -17.64 3.98 -14.63
N LYS A 27 -17.65 3.39 -13.43
CA LYS A 27 -18.88 2.97 -12.75
C LYS A 27 -19.12 3.83 -11.52
N LEU A 28 -20.31 4.43 -11.42
CA LEU A 28 -20.79 5.07 -10.20
C LEU A 28 -21.03 3.98 -9.15
N TRP A 29 -20.05 3.81 -8.26
CA TRP A 29 -20.14 2.87 -7.15
C TRP A 29 -20.91 3.51 -6.02
N THR A 30 -21.78 2.72 -5.36
CA THR A 30 -22.37 3.16 -4.10
C THR A 30 -21.27 3.23 -3.03
N GLN A 31 -21.40 4.14 -2.07
CA GLN A 31 -20.43 4.27 -0.98
C GLN A 31 -20.22 2.95 -0.22
N GLU A 32 -21.27 2.17 -0.05
CA GLU A 32 -21.22 0.87 0.61
C GLU A 32 -20.39 -0.14 -0.18
N THR A 33 -20.62 -0.25 -1.49
CA THR A 33 -19.83 -1.15 -2.35
C THR A 33 -18.37 -0.77 -2.38
N PHE A 34 -18.08 0.53 -2.43
CA PHE A 34 -16.70 1.02 -2.42
C PHE A 34 -15.98 0.70 -1.11
N ARG A 35 -16.63 0.91 0.05
CA ARG A 35 -16.10 0.52 1.36
C ARG A 35 -15.84 -0.97 1.47
N LEU A 36 -16.76 -1.80 0.97
CA LEU A 36 -16.62 -3.26 0.99
C LEU A 36 -15.41 -3.72 0.17
N VAL A 37 -15.22 -3.18 -1.02
CA VAL A 37 -14.06 -3.49 -1.88
C VAL A 37 -12.76 -3.08 -1.22
N ILE A 38 -12.69 -1.86 -0.65
CA ILE A 38 -11.48 -1.40 0.06
C ILE A 38 -11.18 -2.31 1.26
N SER A 39 -12.19 -2.66 2.05
CA SER A 39 -12.01 -3.55 3.21
C SER A 39 -11.54 -4.93 2.80
N PHE A 40 -12.04 -5.47 1.71
CA PHE A 40 -11.61 -6.75 1.16
C PHE A 40 -10.16 -6.70 0.68
N CYS A 41 -9.77 -5.66 -0.07
CA CYS A 41 -8.39 -5.46 -0.51
C CYS A 41 -7.43 -5.30 0.69
N ALA A 42 -7.82 -4.52 1.70
CA ALA A 42 -7.05 -4.38 2.93
C ALA A 42 -6.87 -5.71 3.65
N GLY A 43 -7.92 -6.55 3.70
CA GLY A 43 -7.85 -7.90 4.26
C GLY A 43 -6.88 -8.81 3.52
N ILE A 44 -6.87 -8.78 2.18
CA ILE A 44 -5.90 -9.53 1.37
C ILE A 44 -4.48 -9.09 1.66
N LEU A 45 -4.22 -7.77 1.67
CA LEU A 45 -2.88 -7.23 1.97
C LEU A 45 -2.42 -7.61 3.38
N LEU A 46 -3.31 -7.51 4.35
CA LEU A 46 -3.03 -7.90 5.73
C LEU A 46 -2.71 -9.41 5.81
N GLY A 47 -3.48 -10.24 5.13
CA GLY A 47 -3.24 -11.68 5.02
C GLY A 47 -1.87 -11.98 4.40
N ALA A 48 -1.51 -11.33 3.30
CA ALA A 48 -0.21 -11.48 2.67
C ALA A 48 0.94 -11.12 3.63
N VAL A 49 0.80 -10.02 4.38
CA VAL A 49 1.80 -9.62 5.38
C VAL A 49 1.94 -10.67 6.49
N PHE A 50 0.83 -11.12 7.09
CA PHE A 50 0.88 -12.03 8.23
C PHE A 50 1.27 -13.46 7.84
N PHE A 51 0.82 -13.96 6.69
CA PHE A 51 1.05 -15.35 6.31
C PHE A 51 2.29 -15.57 5.44
N HIS A 52 2.81 -14.51 4.81
CA HIS A 52 3.97 -14.64 3.94
C HIS A 52 5.15 -13.77 4.40
N VAL A 53 4.96 -12.45 4.50
CA VAL A 53 6.07 -11.53 4.78
C VAL A 53 6.61 -11.68 6.20
N LEU A 54 5.75 -11.70 7.21
CA LEU A 54 6.17 -11.79 8.60
C LEU A 54 6.93 -13.09 8.92
N PRO A 55 6.46 -14.28 8.51
CA PRO A 55 7.21 -15.53 8.74
C PRO A 55 8.58 -15.51 8.09
N GLU A 56 8.69 -15.04 6.85
CA GLU A 56 9.94 -14.96 6.12
C GLU A 56 10.95 -14.04 6.82
N ILE A 57 10.54 -12.82 7.16
CA ILE A 57 11.40 -11.84 7.82
C ILE A 57 11.74 -12.26 9.26
N SER A 58 10.88 -13.01 9.93
CA SER A 58 11.13 -13.49 11.29
C SER A 58 12.35 -14.40 11.39
N THR A 59 12.68 -15.13 10.33
CA THR A 59 13.87 -16.00 10.27
C THR A 59 15.16 -15.18 10.23
N VAL A 60 15.12 -13.97 9.68
CA VAL A 60 16.28 -13.08 9.53
C VAL A 60 16.44 -12.13 10.73
N LEU A 61 15.35 -11.48 11.13
CA LEU A 61 15.35 -10.43 12.16
C LEU A 61 15.10 -10.96 13.58
N GLY A 62 14.56 -12.16 13.75
CA GLY A 62 14.30 -12.72 15.06
C GLY A 62 13.53 -11.79 15.99
N ARG A 63 14.07 -11.52 17.18
CA ARG A 63 13.45 -10.64 18.19
C ARG A 63 13.31 -9.19 17.73
N GLN A 64 14.17 -8.72 16.83
CA GLN A 64 14.15 -7.33 16.35
C GLN A 64 12.91 -7.05 15.49
N LEU A 65 12.31 -8.06 14.88
CA LEU A 65 11.07 -7.94 14.11
C LEU A 65 9.95 -7.28 14.92
N GLY A 66 9.75 -7.72 16.17
CA GLY A 66 8.71 -7.15 17.03
C GLY A 66 8.88 -5.65 17.28
N TYR A 67 10.11 -5.20 17.52
CA TYR A 67 10.40 -3.77 17.69
C TYR A 67 10.18 -2.97 16.40
N SER A 68 10.58 -3.51 15.26
CA SER A 68 10.39 -2.85 13.96
C SER A 68 8.92 -2.72 13.59
N VAL A 69 8.12 -3.76 13.79
CA VAL A 69 6.68 -3.75 13.55
C VAL A 69 5.97 -2.76 14.47
N MET A 70 6.31 -2.78 15.78
CA MET A 70 5.75 -1.85 16.75
C MET A 70 6.10 -0.40 16.41
N PHE A 71 7.35 -0.14 16.05
CA PHE A 71 7.78 1.20 15.65
C PHE A 71 7.03 1.69 14.40
N GLY A 72 6.92 0.85 13.36
CA GLY A 72 6.17 1.18 12.15
C GLY A 72 4.69 1.45 12.43
N PHE A 73 4.06 0.64 13.28
CA PHE A 73 2.68 0.83 13.68
C PHE A 73 2.49 2.16 14.43
N LEU A 74 3.33 2.44 15.43
CA LEU A 74 3.26 3.69 16.19
C LEU A 74 3.50 4.92 15.31
N LEU A 75 4.44 4.82 14.38
CA LEU A 75 4.74 5.90 13.45
C LEU A 75 3.53 6.22 12.58
N ILE A 76 2.91 5.23 11.97
CA ILE A 76 1.69 5.43 11.16
C ILE A 76 0.55 5.94 12.03
N PHE A 77 0.35 5.38 13.22
CA PHE A 77 -0.69 5.82 14.15
C PHE A 77 -0.54 7.30 14.55
N VAL A 78 0.68 7.73 14.84
CA VAL A 78 0.98 9.14 15.16
C VAL A 78 0.75 10.03 13.95
N LEU A 79 1.23 9.64 12.76
CA LEU A 79 1.00 10.39 11.53
C LEU A 79 -0.50 10.53 11.23
N GLU A 80 -1.26 9.45 11.36
CA GLU A 80 -2.72 9.48 11.16
C GLU A 80 -3.38 10.46 12.14
N LYS A 81 -2.99 10.44 13.41
CA LYS A 81 -3.49 11.38 14.42
C LYS A 81 -3.14 12.83 14.08
N PHE A 82 -1.93 13.11 13.64
CA PHE A 82 -1.54 14.46 13.23
C PHE A 82 -2.28 14.97 12.00
N ILE A 83 -2.55 14.09 11.03
CA ILE A 83 -3.26 14.44 9.80
C ILE A 83 -4.77 14.64 10.07
N MET A 84 -5.36 13.81 10.96
CA MET A 84 -6.79 13.87 11.30
C MET A 84 -7.17 14.92 12.36
N VAL A 85 -6.21 15.45 13.14
CA VAL A 85 -6.48 16.35 14.29
C VAL A 85 -6.82 17.78 13.90
N HIS A 86 -6.89 18.13 12.62
CA HIS A 86 -7.44 19.42 12.25
C HIS A 86 -8.94 19.28 11.99
N PRO A 87 -9.82 19.56 13.00
CA PRO A 87 -11.26 19.63 12.78
C PRO A 87 -11.51 20.81 11.84
N CYS A 88 -11.95 20.54 10.63
CA CYS A 88 -12.56 21.57 9.83
C CYS A 88 -13.93 21.85 10.39
N GLU A 89 -14.18 23.09 10.82
CA GLU A 89 -15.52 23.60 11.06
C GLU A 89 -16.33 23.46 9.78
N GLU A 90 -17.52 22.89 9.94
CA GLU A 90 -18.68 22.78 9.06
C GLU A 90 -18.49 22.93 7.54
N GLY A 91 -18.54 21.80 6.83
CA GLY A 91 -19.08 21.66 5.47
C GLY A 91 -18.10 21.89 4.32
N GLU A 92 -17.42 20.89 3.83
CA GLU A 92 -16.74 20.72 2.53
C GLU A 92 -15.24 20.37 2.55
N CYS A 93 -14.56 20.40 3.70
CA CYS A 93 -13.10 20.18 3.74
C CYS A 93 -12.64 18.72 3.83
N ASP A 94 -13.49 17.78 4.19
CA ASP A 94 -13.08 16.40 4.52
C ASP A 94 -12.57 15.60 3.31
N TYR A 95 -13.14 15.79 2.13
CA TYR A 95 -12.78 15.03 0.94
C TYR A 95 -11.40 15.40 0.37
N HIS A 96 -11.01 16.67 0.43
CA HIS A 96 -9.72 17.11 -0.14
C HIS A 96 -8.52 16.72 0.73
N LYS A 97 -8.65 16.77 2.06
CA LYS A 97 -7.55 16.43 2.99
C LYS A 97 -7.26 14.94 3.03
N ILE A 98 -8.30 14.11 3.06
CA ILE A 98 -8.17 12.64 3.00
C ILE A 98 -7.54 12.23 1.66
N GLY A 99 -7.95 12.88 0.56
CA GLY A 99 -7.39 12.61 -0.76
C GLY A 99 -5.89 12.90 -0.86
N ILE A 100 -5.43 14.03 -0.31
CA ILE A 100 -4.01 14.41 -0.33
C ILE A 100 -3.17 13.47 0.53
N ALA A 101 -3.62 13.13 1.74
CA ALA A 101 -2.92 12.21 2.63
C ALA A 101 -2.82 10.81 2.02
N ALA A 102 -3.90 10.31 1.41
CA ALA A 102 -3.91 9.05 0.71
C ALA A 102 -2.97 9.08 -0.51
N TYR A 103 -2.96 10.16 -1.28
CA TYR A 103 -2.08 10.34 -2.44
C TYR A 103 -0.60 10.32 -2.05
N ILE A 104 -0.23 11.04 -0.99
CA ILE A 104 1.14 11.04 -0.45
C ILE A 104 1.52 9.64 0.06
N GLY A 105 0.62 8.98 0.81
CA GLY A 105 0.85 7.63 1.33
C GLY A 105 1.06 6.60 0.22
N ILE A 106 0.21 6.60 -0.79
CA ILE A 106 0.32 5.70 -1.96
C ILE A 106 1.59 6.01 -2.76
N GLY A 107 1.93 7.28 -2.94
CA GLY A 107 3.14 7.69 -3.63
C GLY A 107 4.40 7.19 -2.92
N PHE A 108 4.47 7.32 -1.61
CA PHE A 108 5.57 6.82 -0.80
C PHE A 108 5.67 5.29 -0.84
N HIS A 109 4.54 4.59 -0.74
CA HIS A 109 4.48 3.14 -0.88
C HIS A 109 4.97 2.68 -2.25
N SER A 110 4.56 3.32 -3.33
CA SER A 110 5.00 3.00 -4.69
C SER A 110 6.51 3.21 -4.89
N ILE A 111 7.11 4.21 -4.23
CA ILE A 111 8.57 4.42 -4.26
C ILE A 111 9.28 3.27 -3.56
N LEU A 112 8.80 2.85 -2.38
CA LEU A 112 9.37 1.71 -1.66
C LEU A 112 9.27 0.41 -2.45
N ASP A 113 8.14 0.16 -3.11
CA ASP A 113 7.95 -1.00 -3.98
C ASP A 113 8.94 -0.98 -5.16
N GLY A 114 9.13 0.19 -5.78
CA GLY A 114 10.11 0.37 -6.84
C GLY A 114 11.54 0.08 -6.38
N ILE A 115 11.92 0.54 -5.20
CA ILE A 115 13.23 0.25 -4.60
C ILE A 115 13.36 -1.24 -4.29
N ALA A 116 12.33 -1.88 -3.74
CA ALA A 116 12.35 -3.31 -3.42
C ALA A 116 12.51 -4.18 -4.68
N ILE A 117 11.77 -3.86 -5.75
CA ILE A 117 11.89 -4.53 -7.04
C ILE A 117 13.29 -4.33 -7.63
N GLY A 118 13.80 -3.10 -7.60
CA GLY A 118 15.14 -2.78 -8.08
C GLY A 118 16.25 -3.51 -7.31
N ALA A 119 16.17 -3.54 -6.00
CA ALA A 119 17.11 -4.28 -5.16
C ALA A 119 17.05 -5.80 -5.41
N GLY A 120 15.84 -6.36 -5.52
CA GLY A 120 15.66 -7.79 -5.83
C GLY A 120 16.28 -8.20 -7.15
N THR A 121 16.21 -7.34 -8.17
CA THR A 121 16.87 -7.62 -9.46
C THR A 121 18.38 -7.52 -9.41
N MET A 122 18.94 -6.68 -8.53
CA MET A 122 20.39 -6.56 -8.35
C MET A 122 20.98 -7.71 -7.53
N MET A 123 20.21 -8.29 -6.61
CA MET A 123 20.68 -9.40 -5.76
C MET A 123 20.69 -10.74 -6.50
N ASN A 124 19.95 -10.87 -7.61
CA ASN A 124 19.90 -12.06 -8.45
C ASN A 124 20.82 -11.96 -9.70
N LEU A 125 21.68 -10.95 -9.79
CA LEU A 125 22.73 -10.80 -10.79
C LEU A 125 24.08 -11.12 -10.20
#